data_0d04b77d19674934e80b920271825d62
#
_entry.id   0d04b77d19674934e80b920271825d62
#
_cell.length_a   1.000
_cell.length_b   1.000
_cell.length_c   1.000
_cell.angle_alpha   90.00
_cell.angle_beta   90.00
_cell.angle_gamma   90.00
#
_symmetry.space_group_name_H-M   'P 1'
#
loop_
_entity.id
_entity.type
_entity.pdbx_description
1 polymer ?
#
loop_
_entity_poly.entity_id
_entity_poly.type
_entity_poly.pdbx_seq_one_letter_code
_entity_poly.pdbx_strand_id
1 'polypeptide(L)'
;MWTTNFDGLIVRAAHQNRLTPIEINLDNVDRIYRNQSSKELLTIALHGDYKFSTLKNTDEELDTQNETFKDHLSNYHIDKNMIVIGYSGRDKSLMDALKETFTKKVSGRLYWCGYGETINSEVSELLLTIRASGREAYYVATD
;
A
#
# COMPACT_ATOMS: atom_id res chain seq x y z
N MET A 1 -0.61 4.53 6.89
CA MET A 1 -1.16 4.85 5.56
C MET A 1 -0.07 4.60 4.53
N TRP A 2 -0.37 3.91 3.45
CA TRP A 2 0.57 3.62 2.36
C TRP A 2 0.24 4.53 1.19
N THR A 3 1.22 5.10 0.51
CA THR A 3 0.99 6.04 -0.58
C THR A 3 1.96 5.83 -1.74
N THR A 4 1.43 5.98 -2.95
CA THR A 4 2.22 6.08 -4.19
C THR A 4 2.49 7.53 -4.60
N ASN A 5 1.94 8.50 -3.87
CA ASN A 5 2.05 9.91 -4.18
C ASN A 5 3.25 10.56 -3.52
N PHE A 6 3.85 11.53 -4.21
CA PHE A 6 5.00 12.31 -3.77
C PHE A 6 4.66 13.77 -3.41
N ASP A 7 3.36 14.09 -3.37
CA ASP A 7 2.87 15.46 -3.27
C ASP A 7 2.87 16.05 -1.85
N GLY A 8 3.18 15.24 -0.83
CA GLY A 8 3.16 15.65 0.58
C GLY A 8 1.78 15.99 1.13
N LEU A 9 0.71 15.71 0.40
CA LEU A 9 -0.66 16.05 0.83
C LEU A 9 -1.06 15.32 2.11
N ILE A 10 -0.61 14.08 2.30
CA ILE A 10 -0.91 13.30 3.51
C ILE A 10 -0.29 13.94 4.75
N VAL A 11 0.98 14.37 4.64
CA VAL A 11 1.71 15.07 5.72
C VAL A 11 0.99 16.38 6.07
N ARG A 12 0.57 17.11 5.07
CA ARG A 12 -0.16 18.36 5.23
C ARG A 12 -1.53 18.14 5.88
N ALA A 13 -2.26 17.12 5.44
CA ALA A 13 -3.54 16.75 6.03
C ALA A 13 -3.38 16.29 7.49
N ALA A 14 -2.32 15.55 7.81
CA ALA A 14 -2.01 15.15 9.19
C ALA A 14 -1.87 16.38 10.10
N HIS A 15 -1.04 17.34 9.70
CA HIS A 15 -0.86 18.58 10.47
C HIS A 15 -2.16 19.35 10.64
N GLN A 16 -2.98 19.48 9.60
CA GLN A 16 -4.29 20.14 9.67
C GLN A 16 -5.24 19.47 10.68
N ASN A 17 -5.11 18.14 10.83
CA ASN A 17 -5.89 17.36 11.79
C ASN A 17 -5.19 17.15 13.15
N ARG A 18 -4.14 17.92 13.45
CA ARG A 18 -3.37 17.84 14.69
C ARG A 18 -2.74 16.47 14.95
N LEU A 19 -2.41 15.76 13.87
CA LEU A 19 -1.66 14.53 13.92
C LEU A 19 -0.19 14.82 13.61
N THR A 20 0.70 14.05 14.21
CA THR A 20 2.13 14.06 13.89
C THR A 20 2.40 13.05 12.79
N PRO A 21 2.76 13.46 11.55
CA PRO A 21 3.11 12.53 10.50
C PRO A 21 4.47 11.89 10.81
N ILE A 22 4.52 10.57 10.67
CA ILE A 22 5.75 9.78 10.75
C ILE A 22 5.97 9.19 9.37
N GLU A 23 6.91 9.77 8.63
CA GLU A 23 7.23 9.34 7.28
C GLU A 23 8.21 8.15 7.34
N ILE A 24 7.88 7.09 6.63
CA ILE A 24 8.64 5.85 6.51
C ILE A 24 8.85 5.59 5.02
N ASN A 25 10.07 5.31 4.64
CA ASN A 25 10.46 4.84 3.32
C ASN A 25 10.96 3.39 3.39
N LEU A 26 11.31 2.81 2.26
CA LEU A 26 11.75 1.42 2.20
C LEU A 26 13.08 1.18 2.95
N ASP A 27 13.95 2.20 3.08
CA ASP A 27 15.23 2.08 3.80
C ASP A 27 15.07 1.98 5.32
N ASN A 28 13.91 2.41 5.85
CA ASN A 28 13.62 2.38 7.28
C ASN A 28 12.26 1.74 7.60
N VAL A 29 11.82 0.84 6.73
CA VAL A 29 10.49 0.23 6.77
C VAL A 29 10.20 -0.56 8.05
N ASP A 30 11.21 -1.08 8.75
CA ASP A 30 11.06 -1.75 10.04
C ASP A 30 10.34 -0.88 11.10
N ARG A 31 10.37 0.43 10.92
CA ARG A 31 9.69 1.37 11.83
C ARG A 31 8.16 1.27 11.78
N ILE A 32 7.58 0.56 10.80
CA ILE A 32 6.13 0.30 10.76
C ILE A 32 5.63 -0.54 11.93
N TYR A 33 6.52 -1.37 12.52
CA TYR A 33 6.16 -2.27 13.63
C TYR A 33 6.27 -1.59 15.01
N ARG A 34 6.66 -0.32 15.06
CA ARG A 34 6.71 0.43 16.32
C ARG A 34 5.31 0.63 16.90
N ASN A 35 5.24 0.76 18.23
CA ASN A 35 4.02 1.20 18.88
C ASN A 35 3.66 2.61 18.42
N GLN A 36 2.45 2.78 17.91
CA GLN A 36 1.93 4.02 17.38
C GLN A 36 1.06 4.72 18.43
N SER A 37 1.29 6.00 18.65
CA SER A 37 0.40 6.87 19.43
C SER A 37 -0.86 7.20 18.63
N SER A 38 -1.97 7.41 19.32
CA SER A 38 -3.23 7.87 18.68
C SER A 38 -3.13 9.26 18.02
N LYS A 39 -2.06 10.00 18.30
CA LYS A 39 -1.78 11.31 17.69
C LYS A 39 -0.77 11.25 16.53
N GLU A 40 -0.34 10.07 16.16
CA GLU A 40 0.61 9.84 15.05
C GLU A 40 -0.10 9.26 13.84
N LEU A 41 0.30 9.70 12.65
CA LEU A 41 -0.08 9.10 11.37
C LEU A 41 1.18 8.53 10.72
N LEU A 42 1.27 7.19 10.67
CA LEU A 42 2.32 6.55 9.87
C LEU A 42 2.00 6.67 8.39
N THR A 43 2.95 7.20 7.63
CA THR A 43 2.89 7.31 6.18
C THR A 43 4.05 6.55 5.57
N ILE A 44 3.76 5.57 4.74
CA ILE A 44 4.75 4.73 4.07
C ILE A 44 4.74 5.08 2.58
N ALA A 45 5.86 5.59 2.07
CA ALA A 45 6.05 5.91 0.66
C ALA A 45 6.50 4.66 -0.10
N LEU A 46 5.72 4.22 -1.10
CA LEU A 46 5.93 2.97 -1.83
C LEU A 46 6.99 3.05 -2.94
N HIS A 47 7.19 4.23 -3.52
CA HIS A 47 8.13 4.45 -4.62
C HIS A 47 9.44 5.14 -4.18
N GLY A 48 9.76 5.11 -2.88
CA GLY A 48 10.88 5.87 -2.34
C GLY A 48 10.59 7.38 -2.30
N ASP A 49 11.36 8.10 -1.53
CA ASP A 49 11.30 9.55 -1.55
C ASP A 49 12.35 10.06 -2.54
N TYR A 50 11.92 10.60 -3.69
CA TYR A 50 12.83 11.19 -4.69
C TYR A 50 13.75 12.27 -4.09
N LYS A 51 13.39 12.80 -2.93
CA LYS A 51 14.20 13.80 -2.19
C LYS A 51 15.41 13.18 -1.50
N PHE A 52 15.39 11.88 -1.23
CA PHE A 52 16.41 11.18 -0.46
C PHE A 52 17.00 9.96 -1.17
N SER A 53 16.47 9.56 -2.33
CA SER A 53 17.04 8.45 -3.07
C SER A 53 18.36 8.89 -3.69
N THR A 54 19.47 8.53 -3.07
CA THR A 54 20.70 8.34 -3.81
C THR A 54 20.36 7.39 -4.95
N LEU A 55 20.57 7.83 -6.19
CA LEU A 55 20.34 7.07 -7.42
C LEU A 55 21.08 5.73 -7.40
N LYS A 56 20.49 4.75 -6.75
CA LYS A 56 20.91 3.35 -6.83
C LYS A 56 19.97 2.71 -7.83
N ASN A 57 20.45 2.46 -9.02
CA ASN A 57 19.64 1.99 -10.16
C ASN A 57 20.27 0.75 -10.79
N THR A 58 20.62 -0.25 -9.99
CA THR A 58 20.88 -1.58 -10.55
C THR A 58 19.60 -2.41 -10.47
N ASP A 59 19.35 -3.24 -11.46
CA ASP A 59 18.17 -4.13 -11.49
C ASP A 59 18.10 -5.02 -10.25
N GLU A 60 19.24 -5.49 -9.74
CA GLU A 60 19.34 -6.29 -8.51
C GLU A 60 18.90 -5.52 -7.24
N GLU A 61 19.18 -4.23 -7.14
CA GLU A 61 18.77 -3.40 -6.01
C GLU A 61 17.27 -3.14 -6.04
N LEU A 62 16.70 -2.95 -7.23
CA LEU A 62 15.26 -2.79 -7.42
C LEU A 62 14.50 -4.06 -7.07
N ASP A 63 14.99 -5.22 -7.47
CA ASP A 63 14.38 -6.51 -7.15
C ASP A 63 14.42 -6.80 -5.65
N THR A 64 15.55 -6.53 -4.99
CA THR A 64 15.69 -6.69 -3.53
C THR A 64 14.74 -5.76 -2.78
N GLN A 65 14.59 -4.51 -3.20
CA GLN A 65 13.65 -3.57 -2.59
C GLN A 65 12.19 -4.02 -2.79
N ASN A 66 11.85 -4.55 -3.97
CA ASN A 66 10.51 -5.08 -4.25
C ASN A 66 10.17 -6.28 -3.36
N GLU A 67 11.09 -7.22 -3.16
CA GLU A 67 10.86 -8.36 -2.27
C GLU A 67 10.71 -7.92 -0.80
N THR A 68 11.58 -7.04 -0.33
CA THR A 68 11.50 -6.45 1.01
C THR A 68 10.15 -5.75 1.21
N PHE A 69 9.70 -4.97 0.23
CA PHE A 69 8.40 -4.30 0.27
C PHE A 69 7.23 -5.30 0.36
N LYS A 70 7.23 -6.36 -0.45
CA LYS A 70 6.19 -7.39 -0.42
C LYS A 70 6.10 -8.08 0.94
N ASP A 71 7.23 -8.40 1.52
CA ASP A 71 7.29 -9.01 2.84
C ASP A 71 6.73 -8.10 3.93
N HIS A 72 7.11 -6.83 3.94
CA HIS A 72 6.59 -5.86 4.90
C HIS A 72 5.10 -5.58 4.69
N LEU A 73 4.63 -5.47 3.45
CA LEU A 73 3.21 -5.31 3.15
C LEU A 73 2.41 -6.50 3.70
N SER A 74 2.86 -7.72 3.44
CA SER A 74 2.21 -8.94 3.87
C SER A 74 2.20 -9.08 5.40
N ASN A 75 3.35 -8.87 6.04
CA ASN A 75 3.49 -9.01 7.48
C ASN A 75 2.69 -7.93 8.24
N TYR A 76 2.66 -6.70 7.72
CA TYR A 76 1.90 -5.62 8.35
C TYR A 76 0.38 -5.83 8.26
N HIS A 77 -0.10 -6.46 7.18
CA HIS A 77 -1.54 -6.68 6.94
C HIS A 77 -2.02 -8.08 7.33
N ILE A 78 -1.25 -8.85 8.07
CA ILE A 78 -1.59 -10.24 8.42
C ILE A 78 -2.97 -10.37 9.07
N ASP A 79 -3.37 -9.39 9.86
CA ASP A 79 -4.63 -9.31 10.61
C ASP A 79 -5.43 -8.03 10.33
N LYS A 80 -5.04 -7.24 9.32
CA LYS A 80 -5.62 -5.93 9.05
C LYS A 80 -6.34 -5.89 7.71
N ASN A 81 -7.45 -5.17 7.68
CA ASN A 81 -8.09 -4.81 6.42
C ASN A 81 -7.28 -3.71 5.72
N MET A 82 -7.29 -3.74 4.39
CA MET A 82 -6.74 -2.68 3.57
C MET A 82 -7.84 -1.99 2.76
N ILE A 83 -7.81 -0.67 2.74
CA ILE A 83 -8.67 0.15 1.90
C ILE A 83 -7.77 0.88 0.89
N VAL A 84 -8.01 0.63 -0.39
CA VAL A 84 -7.32 1.30 -1.51
C VAL A 84 -8.20 2.41 -2.03
N ILE A 85 -7.67 3.63 -2.10
CA ILE A 85 -8.43 4.82 -2.52
C ILE A 85 -7.61 5.61 -3.56
N GLY A 86 -8.24 5.99 -4.66
CA GLY A 86 -7.63 6.88 -5.66
C GLY A 86 -6.47 6.27 -6.44
N TYR A 87 -6.37 4.94 -6.45
CA TYR A 87 -5.32 4.23 -7.16
C TYR A 87 -5.89 3.46 -8.36
N SER A 88 -5.24 3.61 -9.52
CA SER A 88 -5.73 3.03 -10.78
C SER A 88 -5.34 1.57 -11.02
N GLY A 89 -4.42 1.00 -10.24
CA GLY A 89 -3.95 -0.37 -10.45
C GLY A 89 -2.96 -0.57 -11.59
N ARG A 90 -2.29 0.49 -12.06
CA ARG A 90 -1.38 0.41 -13.22
C ARG A 90 0.03 -0.09 -12.91
N ASP A 91 0.46 0.02 -11.66
CA ASP A 91 1.76 -0.45 -11.23
C ASP A 91 1.72 -1.96 -11.01
N LYS A 92 2.34 -2.69 -11.90
CA LYS A 92 2.36 -4.16 -11.87
C LYS A 92 3.01 -4.69 -10.59
N SER A 93 4.10 -4.09 -10.13
CA SER A 93 4.82 -4.52 -8.93
C SER A 93 3.93 -4.43 -7.69
N LEU A 94 3.20 -3.32 -7.52
CA LEU A 94 2.26 -3.15 -6.41
C LEU A 94 1.05 -4.10 -6.56
N MET A 95 0.52 -4.29 -7.76
CA MET A 95 -0.59 -5.21 -7.99
C MET A 95 -0.20 -6.67 -7.69
N ASP A 96 1.00 -7.09 -8.08
CA ASP A 96 1.53 -8.41 -7.76
C ASP A 96 1.75 -8.58 -6.24
N ALA A 97 2.25 -7.56 -5.55
CA ALA A 97 2.40 -7.55 -4.09
C ALA A 97 1.05 -7.67 -3.37
N LEU A 98 0.03 -6.94 -3.81
CA LEU A 98 -1.32 -7.03 -3.27
C LEU A 98 -1.93 -8.41 -3.51
N LYS A 99 -1.78 -8.95 -4.72
CA LYS A 99 -2.22 -10.30 -5.08
C LYS A 99 -1.59 -11.35 -4.17
N GLU A 100 -0.27 -11.32 -4.02
CA GLU A 100 0.44 -12.27 -3.16
C GLU A 100 0.02 -12.12 -1.68
N THR A 101 -0.05 -10.90 -1.18
CA THR A 101 -0.46 -10.61 0.19
C THR A 101 -1.84 -11.19 0.50
N PHE A 102 -2.84 -10.83 -0.31
CA PHE A 102 -4.23 -11.16 -0.01
C PHE A 102 -4.68 -12.54 -0.47
N THR A 103 -3.90 -13.26 -1.27
CA THR A 103 -4.22 -14.65 -1.62
C THR A 103 -3.65 -15.67 -0.63
N LYS A 104 -2.53 -15.39 0.02
CA LYS A 104 -1.78 -16.41 0.78
C LYS A 104 -1.58 -16.11 2.26
N LYS A 105 -1.32 -14.86 2.63
CA LYS A 105 -0.67 -14.55 3.91
C LYS A 105 -1.57 -13.86 4.94
N VAL A 106 -2.66 -13.25 4.57
CA VAL A 106 -3.44 -12.40 5.49
C VAL A 106 -4.86 -12.93 5.73
N SER A 107 -5.40 -12.66 6.91
CA SER A 107 -6.82 -12.89 7.23
C SER A 107 -7.69 -11.66 6.99
N GLY A 108 -7.09 -10.50 6.76
CA GLY A 108 -7.77 -9.25 6.48
C GLY A 108 -8.46 -9.23 5.11
N ARG A 109 -9.27 -8.21 4.89
CA ARG A 109 -10.04 -7.99 3.66
C ARG A 109 -9.44 -6.86 2.84
N LEU A 110 -9.57 -6.96 1.52
CA LEU A 110 -9.22 -5.88 0.61
C LEU A 110 -10.49 -5.14 0.17
N TYR A 111 -10.53 -3.83 0.36
CA TYR A 111 -11.57 -2.93 -0.15
C TYR A 111 -10.95 -2.00 -1.18
N TRP A 112 -11.46 -2.04 -2.40
CA TRP A 112 -11.01 -1.17 -3.47
C TRP A 112 -12.07 -0.13 -3.78
N CYS A 113 -11.80 1.12 -3.39
CA CYS A 113 -12.70 2.24 -3.66
C CYS A 113 -12.38 2.83 -5.04
N GLY A 114 -13.34 2.78 -5.93
CA GLY A 114 -13.23 3.34 -7.27
C GLY A 114 -14.41 4.23 -7.61
N TYR A 115 -14.23 5.11 -8.58
CA TYR A 115 -15.27 6.02 -9.04
C TYR A 115 -16.27 5.29 -9.95
N GLY A 116 -17.54 5.36 -9.60
CA GLY A 116 -18.61 4.71 -10.36
C GLY A 116 -18.56 3.18 -10.28
N GLU A 117 -19.40 2.54 -11.10
CA GLU A 117 -19.58 1.08 -11.11
C GLU A 117 -18.61 0.35 -12.05
N THR A 118 -17.89 1.09 -12.91
CA THR A 118 -16.99 0.50 -13.90
C THR A 118 -15.65 0.17 -13.26
N ILE A 119 -15.30 -1.11 -13.24
CA ILE A 119 -14.02 -1.60 -12.72
C ILE A 119 -13.08 -1.82 -13.89
N ASN A 120 -11.83 -1.33 -13.81
CA ASN A 120 -10.83 -1.64 -14.83
C ASN A 120 -10.39 -3.12 -14.76
N SER A 121 -9.80 -3.63 -15.85
CA SER A 121 -9.44 -5.04 -16.01
C SER A 121 -8.48 -5.53 -14.94
N GLU A 122 -7.46 -4.76 -14.63
CA GLU A 122 -6.40 -5.12 -13.67
C GLU A 122 -6.95 -5.26 -12.25
N VAL A 123 -7.79 -4.30 -11.85
CA VAL A 123 -8.44 -4.34 -10.52
C VAL A 123 -9.45 -5.49 -10.46
N SER A 124 -10.24 -5.69 -11.53
CA SER A 124 -11.20 -6.79 -11.62
C SER A 124 -10.49 -8.14 -11.49
N GLU A 125 -9.38 -8.35 -12.21
CA GLU A 125 -8.59 -9.57 -12.15
C GLU A 125 -8.03 -9.81 -10.73
N LEU A 126 -7.48 -8.76 -10.10
CA LEU A 126 -6.97 -8.85 -8.73
C LEU A 126 -8.07 -9.32 -7.77
N LEU A 127 -9.23 -8.65 -7.77
CA LEU A 127 -10.32 -8.97 -6.86
C LEU A 127 -10.87 -10.38 -7.08
N LEU A 128 -11.00 -10.81 -8.35
CA LEU A 128 -11.43 -12.16 -8.70
C LEU A 128 -10.41 -13.21 -8.24
N THR A 129 -9.12 -12.95 -8.42
CA THR A 129 -8.06 -13.87 -7.98
C THR A 129 -8.05 -14.03 -6.46
N ILE A 130 -8.22 -12.95 -5.71
CA ILE A 130 -8.30 -13.00 -4.25
C ILE A 130 -9.52 -13.80 -3.80
N ARG A 131 -10.69 -13.56 -4.40
CA ARG A 131 -11.91 -14.32 -4.09
C ARG A 131 -11.79 -15.81 -4.43
N ALA A 132 -11.18 -16.13 -5.57
CA ALA A 132 -10.93 -17.51 -5.98
C ALA A 132 -10.00 -18.27 -5.02
N SER A 133 -9.14 -17.57 -4.27
CA SER A 133 -8.32 -18.16 -3.21
C SER A 133 -9.06 -18.39 -1.88
N GLY A 134 -10.38 -18.12 -1.83
CA GLY A 134 -11.19 -18.22 -0.62
C GLY A 134 -11.08 -17.03 0.33
N ARG A 135 -10.53 -15.91 -0.16
CA ARG A 135 -10.37 -14.66 0.61
C ARG A 135 -11.42 -13.62 0.22
N GLU A 136 -11.55 -12.60 1.05
CA GLU A 136 -12.56 -11.56 0.86
C GLU A 136 -11.93 -10.30 0.22
N ALA A 137 -12.46 -9.91 -0.92
CA ALA A 137 -12.10 -8.67 -1.60
C ALA A 137 -13.33 -8.02 -2.21
N TYR A 138 -13.45 -6.71 -2.07
CA TYR A 138 -14.64 -5.94 -2.44
C TYR A 138 -14.28 -4.74 -3.28
N TYR A 139 -15.09 -4.45 -4.29
CA TYR A 139 -15.13 -3.17 -4.94
C TYR A 139 -16.18 -2.29 -4.29
N VAL A 140 -15.83 -1.08 -3.97
CA VAL A 140 -16.71 -0.07 -3.39
C VAL A 140 -16.83 1.06 -4.38
N ALA A 141 -17.98 1.16 -5.05
CA ALA A 141 -18.26 2.28 -5.93
C ALA A 141 -18.47 3.55 -5.10
N THR A 142 -17.79 4.63 -5.50
CA THR A 142 -17.95 5.96 -4.91
C THR A 142 -18.49 6.93 -5.95
N ASP A 143 -19.24 7.92 -5.50
CA ASP A 143 -19.80 8.99 -6.33
C ASP A 143 -18.78 10.12 -6.54
#